data_78649b70e5dc3945fb62130a521742a9
#
_entry.id   78649b70e5dc3945fb62130a521742a9
#
_cell.length_a   1.000
_cell.length_b   1.000
_cell.length_c   1.000
_cell.angle_alpha   90.00
_cell.angle_beta   90.00
_cell.angle_gamma   90.00
#
_symmetry.space_group_name_H-M   'P 1'
#
loop_
_entity.id
_entity.type
_entity.pdbx_description
1 polymer ?
#
loop_
_entity_poly.entity_id
_entity_poly.type
_entity_poly.pdbx_seq_one_letter_code
_entity_poly.pdbx_strand_id
1 'polypeptide(L)'
;MLNALKIAGYALIDSMEVEWNEGLTALTGETGSGKSIVLGALGLALGERADASVIRTGATKCLVEARFRADVAEWLDAHDFDMEDELVIRREVTTKGRSRAFINDTPTSVAELKSLGLLLVDLHGQDETRALGDRVRRIELMDAMGDHAPQVERYAAAFRVWQERLEERRRLVQRAKGPEGDLDYLTYQCEEIAALALAGKDVDALHEEWNVLQHAASIRAELLESAETLSSDRSEVDTIAALGISAKSLSRAGQHHPAAAELAERMEHLRSELADLHRDIETESERVQEDPERELELQQWLDEYQRVLAKHRLNHASELLEKEAEMNQAISDAQHHAERLEAIESEVAEAFDAVVKHGAALRAERTEAADRWVIQVMEQLQALKMKDAAIEVTWMPLETPDAWGLDEVEWLFRSHPTSAFQPLTQVASGGERSRLMLAIKAVQGMHSPAPTIILDEIDTGVSGHVAECMAKMMREMARWQQVISVTHLPQVAGAADYHLRVSKHTTSDRVNTGITSLGPKDRVEELASMLSGARITEAAREHAQSLLSEGR
;
A
#
# COMPACT_ATOMS: atom_id res chain seq x y z
N MET A 1 -11.65 -27.25 18.98
CA MET A 1 -13.03 -27.80 19.03
C MET A 1 -13.90 -26.88 19.88
N LEU A 2 -15.16 -26.67 19.49
CA LEU A 2 -16.15 -25.95 20.29
C LEU A 2 -16.56 -26.82 21.49
N ASN A 3 -16.35 -26.33 22.70
CA ASN A 3 -16.71 -27.04 23.91
C ASN A 3 -18.07 -26.59 24.46
N ALA A 4 -18.32 -25.29 24.50
CA ALA A 4 -19.57 -24.74 25.02
C ALA A 4 -19.98 -23.47 24.27
N LEU A 5 -21.27 -23.24 24.18
CA LEU A 5 -21.87 -22.04 23.63
C LEU A 5 -22.94 -21.51 24.61
N LYS A 6 -22.72 -20.30 25.11
CA LYS A 6 -23.63 -19.60 26.00
C LYS A 6 -24.24 -18.39 25.28
N ILE A 7 -25.57 -18.33 25.28
CA ILE A 7 -26.35 -17.30 24.59
C ILE A 7 -27.29 -16.66 25.59
N ALA A 8 -27.31 -15.33 25.62
CA ALA A 8 -28.26 -14.59 26.46
C ALA A 8 -28.83 -13.37 25.69
N GLY A 9 -30.15 -13.24 25.69
CA GLY A 9 -30.86 -12.11 25.11
C GLY A 9 -30.74 -12.03 23.57
N TYR A 10 -30.64 -13.15 22.87
CA TYR A 10 -30.50 -13.23 21.42
C TYR A 10 -31.79 -13.75 20.75
N ALA A 11 -32.38 -12.98 19.88
CA ALA A 11 -33.57 -13.33 19.10
C ALA A 11 -34.70 -13.97 19.97
N LEU A 12 -34.95 -15.26 19.81
CA LEU A 12 -35.94 -16.02 20.62
C LEU A 12 -35.32 -16.72 21.85
N ILE A 13 -34.01 -16.59 22.06
CA ILE A 13 -33.30 -17.21 23.18
C ILE A 13 -33.18 -16.20 24.33
N ASP A 14 -33.72 -16.56 25.50
CA ASP A 14 -33.60 -15.77 26.72
C ASP A 14 -32.23 -16.01 27.38
N SER A 15 -31.99 -17.26 27.76
CA SER A 15 -30.69 -17.75 28.24
C SER A 15 -30.56 -19.23 27.91
N MET A 16 -29.42 -19.62 27.37
CA MET A 16 -29.13 -20.99 26.98
C MET A 16 -27.63 -21.25 27.08
N GLU A 17 -27.29 -22.44 27.54
CA GLU A 17 -25.93 -22.96 27.52
C GLU A 17 -25.95 -24.36 26.94
N VAL A 18 -25.07 -24.64 26.00
CA VAL A 18 -24.98 -25.91 25.27
C VAL A 18 -23.56 -26.39 25.33
N GLU A 19 -23.34 -27.63 25.77
CA GLU A 19 -22.07 -28.32 25.70
C GLU A 19 -21.99 -29.14 24.40
N TRP A 20 -20.85 -29.12 23.78
CA TRP A 20 -20.55 -29.82 22.53
C TRP A 20 -19.44 -30.83 22.77
N ASN A 21 -19.51 -31.94 22.07
CA ASN A 21 -18.54 -33.01 22.20
C ASN A 21 -17.78 -33.24 20.90
N GLU A 22 -16.70 -33.99 20.98
CA GLU A 22 -15.93 -34.48 19.80
C GLU A 22 -16.79 -35.43 18.99
N GLY A 23 -16.46 -35.61 17.71
CA GLY A 23 -17.19 -36.50 16.82
C GLY A 23 -18.30 -35.77 16.05
N LEU A 24 -19.30 -36.56 15.59
CA LEU A 24 -20.44 -36.06 14.82
C LEU A 24 -21.60 -35.73 15.76
N THR A 25 -21.99 -34.47 15.80
CA THR A 25 -23.21 -34.01 16.51
C THR A 25 -24.29 -33.64 15.51
N ALA A 26 -25.46 -34.25 15.60
CA ALA A 26 -26.64 -33.86 14.85
C ALA A 26 -27.48 -32.84 15.64
N LEU A 27 -27.86 -31.75 14.97
CA LEU A 27 -28.77 -30.73 15.49
C LEU A 27 -30.09 -30.81 14.72
N THR A 28 -31.14 -31.37 15.35
CA THR A 28 -32.47 -31.52 14.76
C THR A 28 -33.48 -30.55 15.34
N GLY A 29 -34.68 -30.53 14.82
CA GLY A 29 -35.81 -29.74 15.25
C GLY A 29 -36.71 -29.32 14.09
N GLU A 30 -37.94 -28.96 14.36
CA GLU A 30 -38.88 -28.53 13.33
C GLU A 30 -38.42 -27.32 12.54
N THR A 31 -38.92 -27.14 11.29
CA THR A 31 -38.65 -25.95 10.50
C THR A 31 -39.10 -24.70 11.27
N GLY A 32 -38.17 -23.73 11.38
CA GLY A 32 -38.39 -22.53 12.20
C GLY A 32 -38.26 -22.73 13.72
N SER A 33 -37.78 -23.89 14.22
CA SER A 33 -37.53 -24.11 15.66
C SER A 33 -36.46 -23.22 16.27
N GLY A 34 -35.61 -22.64 15.47
CA GLY A 34 -34.53 -21.78 15.95
C GLY A 34 -33.11 -22.33 15.70
N LYS A 35 -32.96 -23.38 14.87
CA LYS A 35 -31.63 -23.92 14.51
C LYS A 35 -30.71 -22.82 13.94
N SER A 36 -31.17 -22.05 12.95
CA SER A 36 -30.43 -20.92 12.37
C SER A 36 -30.20 -19.78 13.37
N ILE A 37 -31.01 -19.67 14.43
CA ILE A 37 -30.80 -18.69 15.51
C ILE A 37 -29.56 -19.07 16.34
N VAL A 38 -29.37 -20.36 16.61
CA VAL A 38 -28.21 -20.86 17.36
C VAL A 38 -26.93 -20.67 16.55
N LEU A 39 -27.00 -20.98 15.24
CA LEU A 39 -25.85 -20.76 14.32
C LEU A 39 -25.54 -19.28 14.14
N GLY A 40 -26.55 -18.43 13.99
CA GLY A 40 -26.35 -16.98 13.92
C GLY A 40 -25.77 -16.38 15.19
N ALA A 41 -26.12 -16.95 16.39
CA ALA A 41 -25.47 -16.56 17.63
C ALA A 41 -23.99 -16.95 17.65
N LEU A 42 -23.66 -18.16 17.20
CA LEU A 42 -22.25 -18.58 17.06
C LEU A 42 -21.49 -17.72 16.05
N GLY A 43 -22.06 -17.44 14.86
CA GLY A 43 -21.48 -16.54 13.87
C GLY A 43 -21.20 -15.13 14.46
N LEU A 44 -22.12 -14.63 15.30
CA LEU A 44 -21.90 -13.38 16.03
C LEU A 44 -20.67 -13.46 16.97
N ALA A 45 -20.50 -14.56 17.70
CA ALA A 45 -19.32 -14.78 18.55
C ALA A 45 -18.03 -14.90 17.71
N LEU A 46 -18.10 -15.48 16.51
CA LEU A 46 -16.98 -15.61 15.56
C LEU A 46 -16.65 -14.33 14.76
N GLY A 47 -17.30 -13.21 15.07
CA GLY A 47 -16.96 -11.91 14.45
C GLY A 47 -17.84 -11.50 13.27
N GLU A 48 -18.97 -12.17 13.02
CA GLU A 48 -19.94 -11.71 12.03
C GLU A 48 -20.55 -10.35 12.38
N ARG A 49 -21.12 -9.71 11.37
CA ARG A 49 -21.71 -8.38 11.51
C ARG A 49 -22.93 -8.43 12.43
N ALA A 50 -22.94 -7.58 13.46
CA ALA A 50 -24.04 -7.47 14.39
C ALA A 50 -25.01 -6.35 13.98
N ASP A 51 -26.32 -6.66 14.04
CA ASP A 51 -27.40 -5.68 13.98
C ASP A 51 -28.15 -5.67 15.32
N ALA A 52 -28.68 -4.51 15.75
CA ALA A 52 -29.47 -4.39 16.96
C ALA A 52 -30.78 -5.23 16.91
N SER A 53 -31.23 -5.61 15.72
CA SER A 53 -32.40 -6.50 15.52
C SER A 53 -32.21 -7.92 16.07
N VAL A 54 -30.95 -8.35 16.28
CA VAL A 54 -30.67 -9.66 16.89
C VAL A 54 -30.99 -9.71 18.40
N ILE A 55 -31.18 -8.54 19.02
CA ILE A 55 -31.48 -8.48 20.47
C ILE A 55 -32.92 -8.88 20.73
N ARG A 56 -33.10 -9.79 21.69
CA ARG A 56 -34.41 -10.23 22.11
C ARG A 56 -35.30 -9.07 22.57
N THR A 57 -36.54 -9.07 22.13
CA THR A 57 -37.54 -8.06 22.57
C THR A 57 -37.65 -8.00 24.08
N GLY A 58 -37.37 -6.83 24.66
CA GLY A 58 -37.37 -6.59 26.09
C GLY A 58 -36.02 -6.78 26.79
N ALA A 59 -35.00 -7.27 26.10
CA ALA A 59 -33.62 -7.29 26.59
C ALA A 59 -32.90 -5.96 26.26
N THR A 60 -31.96 -5.55 27.11
CA THR A 60 -31.14 -4.35 26.93
C THR A 60 -29.85 -4.65 26.17
N LYS A 61 -29.41 -5.89 26.20
CA LYS A 61 -28.22 -6.40 25.51
C LYS A 61 -28.38 -7.86 25.13
N CYS A 62 -27.61 -8.26 24.12
CA CYS A 62 -27.35 -9.64 23.76
C CYS A 62 -25.89 -9.96 24.14
N LEU A 63 -25.67 -11.17 24.65
CA LEU A 63 -24.34 -11.72 24.93
C LEU A 63 -24.25 -13.13 24.36
N VAL A 64 -23.19 -13.37 23.60
CA VAL A 64 -22.83 -14.72 23.16
C VAL A 64 -21.38 -14.98 23.55
N GLU A 65 -21.17 -16.11 24.19
CA GLU A 65 -19.85 -16.59 24.61
C GLU A 65 -19.65 -18.00 24.06
N ALA A 66 -18.54 -18.25 23.43
CA ALA A 66 -18.16 -19.57 22.94
C ALA A 66 -16.78 -19.95 23.48
N ARG A 67 -16.66 -21.22 23.93
CA ARG A 67 -15.45 -21.78 24.51
C ARG A 67 -14.88 -22.84 23.60
N PHE A 68 -13.59 -22.74 23.37
CA PHE A 68 -12.89 -23.61 22.43
C PHE A 68 -11.67 -24.26 23.07
N ARG A 69 -11.38 -25.48 22.63
CA ARG A 69 -10.08 -26.11 22.78
C ARG A 69 -9.45 -26.16 21.39
N ALA A 70 -8.48 -25.30 21.12
CA ALA A 70 -7.79 -25.18 19.83
C ALA A 70 -6.35 -24.78 20.06
N ASP A 71 -5.48 -25.26 19.19
CA ASP A 71 -4.09 -24.82 19.14
C ASP A 71 -4.02 -23.57 18.24
N VAL A 72 -4.04 -22.42 18.88
CA VAL A 72 -3.97 -21.07 18.24
C VAL A 72 -2.88 -20.22 18.90
N ALA A 73 -1.89 -20.88 19.52
CA ALA A 73 -0.82 -20.23 20.26
C ALA A 73 -0.09 -19.18 19.44
N GLU A 74 0.31 -19.51 18.22
CA GLU A 74 1.02 -18.58 17.33
C GLU A 74 0.18 -17.34 16.99
N TRP A 75 -1.14 -17.53 16.81
CA TRP A 75 -2.03 -16.40 16.52
C TRP A 75 -2.18 -15.49 17.74
N LEU A 76 -2.35 -16.07 18.95
CA LEU A 76 -2.49 -15.32 20.20
C LEU A 76 -1.23 -14.52 20.50
N ASP A 77 -0.06 -15.14 20.37
CA ASP A 77 1.24 -14.48 20.58
C ASP A 77 1.47 -13.33 19.58
N ALA A 78 1.15 -13.55 18.31
CA ALA A 78 1.27 -12.52 17.27
C ALA A 78 0.35 -11.31 17.46
N HIS A 79 -0.70 -11.44 18.29
CA HIS A 79 -1.68 -10.37 18.55
C HIS A 79 -1.71 -9.92 20.02
N ASP A 80 -0.70 -10.28 20.82
CA ASP A 80 -0.52 -9.89 22.23
C ASP A 80 -1.69 -10.34 23.15
N PHE A 81 -2.26 -11.56 22.93
CA PHE A 81 -3.26 -12.16 23.80
C PHE A 81 -2.66 -13.25 24.68
N ASP A 82 -3.10 -13.30 25.93
CA ASP A 82 -2.70 -14.32 26.87
C ASP A 82 -3.24 -15.71 26.46
N MET A 83 -2.40 -16.73 26.64
CA MET A 83 -2.77 -18.12 26.45
C MET A 83 -3.42 -18.65 27.73
N GLU A 84 -4.61 -19.27 27.59
CA GLU A 84 -5.31 -19.95 28.65
C GLU A 84 -5.59 -21.42 28.26
N ASP A 85 -5.92 -22.28 29.23
CA ASP A 85 -6.21 -23.70 28.98
C ASP A 85 -7.44 -23.89 28.07
N GLU A 86 -8.37 -22.94 28.09
CA GLU A 86 -9.56 -22.89 27.25
C GLU A 86 -9.69 -21.48 26.65
N LEU A 87 -9.80 -21.39 25.35
CA LEU A 87 -10.01 -20.13 24.65
C LEU A 87 -11.46 -19.69 24.77
N VAL A 88 -11.71 -18.52 25.32
CA VAL A 88 -13.02 -17.92 25.46
C VAL A 88 -13.18 -16.74 24.54
N ILE A 89 -14.13 -16.79 23.60
CA ILE A 89 -14.53 -15.66 22.80
C ILE A 89 -15.90 -15.16 23.19
N ARG A 90 -16.06 -13.85 23.31
CA ARG A 90 -17.32 -13.25 23.76
C ARG A 90 -17.69 -12.02 22.94
N ARG A 91 -18.97 -11.94 22.60
CA ARG A 91 -19.57 -10.83 21.89
C ARG A 91 -20.72 -10.23 22.65
N GLU A 92 -20.71 -8.91 22.84
CA GLU A 92 -21.81 -8.16 23.45
C GLU A 92 -22.37 -7.13 22.46
N VAL A 93 -23.69 -7.10 22.29
CA VAL A 93 -24.40 -6.10 21.46
C VAL A 93 -25.48 -5.45 22.32
N THR A 94 -25.56 -4.12 22.30
CA THR A 94 -26.55 -3.35 23.07
C THR A 94 -27.58 -2.71 22.14
N THR A 95 -28.76 -2.41 22.66
CA THR A 95 -29.85 -1.73 21.92
C THR A 95 -29.46 -0.34 21.41
N LYS A 96 -28.36 0.26 21.91
CA LYS A 96 -27.80 1.52 21.42
C LYS A 96 -26.83 1.34 20.23
N GLY A 97 -26.75 0.13 19.65
CA GLY A 97 -25.87 -0.21 18.55
C GLY A 97 -24.40 -0.35 18.92
N ARG A 98 -24.03 -0.32 20.20
CA ARG A 98 -22.66 -0.58 20.63
C ARG A 98 -22.40 -2.08 20.63
N SER A 99 -21.32 -2.48 19.98
CA SER A 99 -20.86 -3.86 19.92
C SER A 99 -19.44 -3.95 20.51
N ARG A 100 -19.20 -4.95 21.37
CA ARG A 100 -17.91 -5.23 22.02
C ARG A 100 -17.53 -6.67 21.79
N ALA A 101 -16.26 -6.90 21.54
CA ALA A 101 -15.66 -8.21 21.36
C ALA A 101 -14.57 -8.44 22.41
N PHE A 102 -14.40 -9.69 22.84
CA PHE A 102 -13.41 -10.08 23.83
C PHE A 102 -12.82 -11.44 23.47
N ILE A 103 -11.53 -11.59 23.70
CA ILE A 103 -10.77 -12.85 23.65
C ILE A 103 -10.12 -13.00 25.02
N ASN A 104 -10.38 -14.10 25.72
CA ASN A 104 -9.88 -14.36 27.08
C ASN A 104 -10.06 -13.13 28.00
N ASP A 105 -11.29 -12.57 28.06
CA ASP A 105 -11.65 -11.34 28.76
C ASP A 105 -10.94 -10.05 28.31
N THR A 106 -9.97 -10.10 27.41
CA THR A 106 -9.30 -8.94 26.82
C THR A 106 -10.16 -8.33 25.70
N PRO A 107 -10.46 -7.03 25.74
CA PRO A 107 -11.19 -6.36 24.67
C PRO A 107 -10.43 -6.40 23.36
N THR A 108 -11.13 -6.73 22.26
CA THR A 108 -10.53 -6.85 20.92
C THR A 108 -11.38 -6.15 19.85
N SER A 109 -10.82 -5.98 18.66
CA SER A 109 -11.56 -5.55 17.49
C SER A 109 -12.40 -6.68 16.89
N VAL A 110 -13.46 -6.32 16.13
CA VAL A 110 -14.27 -7.32 15.42
C VAL A 110 -13.46 -7.98 14.30
N ALA A 111 -12.49 -7.28 13.74
CA ALA A 111 -11.63 -7.80 12.69
C ALA A 111 -10.69 -8.91 13.21
N GLU A 112 -10.06 -8.69 14.37
CA GLU A 112 -9.24 -9.70 15.06
C GLU A 112 -10.09 -10.90 15.47
N LEU A 113 -11.26 -10.66 16.07
CA LEU A 113 -12.19 -11.73 16.43
C LEU A 113 -12.60 -12.56 15.22
N LYS A 114 -12.82 -11.93 14.06
CA LYS A 114 -13.15 -12.61 12.81
C LYS A 114 -11.98 -13.44 12.27
N SER A 115 -10.75 -12.90 12.32
CA SER A 115 -9.57 -13.65 11.87
C SER A 115 -9.31 -14.88 12.74
N LEU A 116 -9.46 -14.75 14.05
CA LEU A 116 -9.40 -15.89 14.96
C LEU A 116 -10.54 -16.90 14.71
N GLY A 117 -11.76 -16.40 14.48
CA GLY A 117 -12.94 -17.21 14.21
C GLY A 117 -12.77 -18.16 13.01
N LEU A 118 -12.07 -17.71 11.96
CA LEU A 118 -11.76 -18.54 10.78
C LEU A 118 -10.80 -19.70 11.09
N LEU A 119 -9.96 -19.56 12.11
CA LEU A 119 -9.08 -20.65 12.59
C LEU A 119 -9.81 -21.63 13.51
N LEU A 120 -10.94 -21.22 14.12
CA LEU A 120 -11.67 -22.03 15.10
C LEU A 120 -12.79 -22.86 14.49
N VAL A 121 -13.54 -22.26 13.57
CA VAL A 121 -14.75 -22.86 13.00
C VAL A 121 -14.84 -22.59 11.49
N ASP A 122 -15.00 -23.68 10.74
CA ASP A 122 -15.43 -23.62 9.35
C ASP A 122 -16.97 -23.73 9.30
N LEU A 123 -17.63 -22.59 9.09
CA LEU A 123 -19.08 -22.49 9.09
C LEU A 123 -19.61 -22.57 7.65
N HIS A 124 -20.14 -23.74 7.29
CA HIS A 124 -20.77 -23.93 5.98
C HIS A 124 -22.25 -23.58 6.02
N GLY A 125 -22.64 -22.51 5.34
CA GLY A 125 -24.02 -22.06 5.18
C GLY A 125 -24.37 -21.72 3.72
N GLN A 126 -25.58 -21.19 3.49
CA GLN A 126 -26.08 -20.86 2.14
C GLN A 126 -25.17 -19.89 1.33
N ASP A 127 -24.40 -19.03 2.01
CA ASP A 127 -23.56 -18.04 1.36
C ASP A 127 -22.19 -18.58 0.95
N GLU A 128 -21.77 -19.76 1.41
CA GLU A 128 -20.43 -20.28 1.12
C GLU A 128 -20.23 -20.69 -0.34
N THR A 129 -21.31 -21.18 -0.98
CA THR A 129 -21.26 -21.41 -2.44
C THR A 129 -20.96 -20.12 -3.20
N ARG A 130 -21.38 -18.96 -2.67
CA ARG A 130 -21.03 -17.64 -3.23
C ARG A 130 -19.58 -17.27 -2.93
N ALA A 131 -19.04 -17.65 -1.76
CA ALA A 131 -17.65 -17.40 -1.41
C ALA A 131 -16.66 -18.14 -2.33
N LEU A 132 -17.03 -19.31 -2.87
CA LEU A 132 -16.26 -19.99 -3.92
C LEU A 132 -16.28 -19.25 -5.27
N GLY A 133 -17.17 -18.26 -5.43
CA GLY A 133 -17.14 -17.31 -6.55
C GLY A 133 -16.00 -16.29 -6.46
N ASP A 134 -15.42 -16.09 -5.27
CA ASP A 134 -14.29 -15.19 -5.05
C ASP A 134 -12.98 -15.88 -5.46
N ARG A 135 -12.22 -15.24 -6.35
CA ARG A 135 -10.92 -15.71 -6.81
C ARG A 135 -9.92 -15.87 -5.66
N VAL A 136 -9.85 -14.88 -4.79
CA VAL A 136 -8.89 -14.88 -3.68
C VAL A 136 -9.17 -16.08 -2.77
N ARG A 137 -10.44 -16.33 -2.47
CA ARG A 137 -10.83 -17.48 -1.66
C ARG A 137 -10.47 -18.82 -2.29
N ARG A 138 -10.64 -18.97 -3.62
CA ARG A 138 -10.21 -20.19 -4.32
C ARG A 138 -8.70 -20.40 -4.25
N ILE A 139 -7.93 -19.32 -4.39
CA ILE A 139 -6.46 -19.36 -4.27
C ILE A 139 -6.05 -19.73 -2.84
N GLU A 140 -6.62 -19.10 -1.82
CA GLU A 140 -6.34 -19.41 -0.41
C GLU A 140 -6.61 -20.88 -0.08
N LEU A 141 -7.74 -21.42 -0.55
CA LEU A 141 -8.07 -22.82 -0.39
C LEU A 141 -7.06 -23.75 -1.10
N MET A 142 -6.62 -23.35 -2.29
CA MET A 142 -5.61 -24.10 -3.04
C MET A 142 -4.26 -24.08 -2.31
N ASP A 143 -3.86 -22.91 -1.81
CA ASP A 143 -2.61 -22.74 -1.07
C ASP A 143 -2.61 -23.51 0.26
N ALA A 144 -3.77 -23.60 0.93
CA ALA A 144 -3.93 -24.39 2.15
C ALA A 144 -3.82 -25.91 1.90
N MET A 145 -4.15 -26.38 0.69
CA MET A 145 -4.07 -27.79 0.31
C MET A 145 -2.71 -28.20 -0.26
N GLY A 146 -1.88 -27.24 -0.63
CA GLY A 146 -0.55 -27.45 -1.22
C GLY A 146 0.55 -27.19 -0.20
N ASP A 147 1.63 -27.95 -0.30
CA ASP A 147 2.86 -27.73 0.49
C ASP A 147 3.79 -26.75 -0.24
N HIS A 148 3.28 -25.56 -0.57
CA HIS A 148 3.99 -24.55 -1.36
C HIS A 148 4.06 -23.15 -0.71
N ALA A 149 3.86 -23.08 0.60
CA ALA A 149 3.97 -21.83 1.36
C ALA A 149 5.29 -21.06 1.08
N PRO A 150 6.47 -21.70 0.94
CA PRO A 150 7.69 -20.99 0.58
C PRO A 150 7.65 -20.31 -0.79
N GLN A 151 6.91 -20.86 -1.76
CA GLN A 151 6.76 -20.23 -3.08
C GLN A 151 5.78 -19.05 -3.04
N VAL A 152 4.71 -19.15 -2.24
CA VAL A 152 3.80 -18.02 -1.98
C VAL A 152 4.57 -16.85 -1.37
N GLU A 153 5.43 -17.10 -0.38
CA GLU A 153 6.26 -16.05 0.24
C GLU A 153 7.25 -15.42 -0.76
N ARG A 154 7.92 -16.24 -1.58
CA ARG A 154 8.86 -15.74 -2.61
C ARG A 154 8.16 -14.86 -3.63
N TYR A 155 6.98 -15.28 -4.08
CA TYR A 155 6.17 -14.48 -4.99
C TYR A 155 5.73 -13.17 -4.35
N ALA A 156 5.20 -13.21 -3.12
CA ALA A 156 4.76 -12.03 -2.39
C ALA A 156 5.90 -11.03 -2.15
N ALA A 157 7.10 -11.53 -1.84
CA ALA A 157 8.30 -10.71 -1.67
C ALA A 157 8.69 -10.02 -3.00
N ALA A 158 8.75 -10.78 -4.11
CA ALA A 158 9.06 -10.24 -5.43
C ALA A 158 8.01 -9.20 -5.89
N PHE A 159 6.73 -9.50 -5.69
CA PHE A 159 5.64 -8.58 -6.02
C PHE A 159 5.73 -7.27 -5.24
N ARG A 160 6.05 -7.32 -3.94
CA ARG A 160 6.24 -6.12 -3.10
C ARG A 160 7.37 -5.25 -3.63
N VAL A 161 8.53 -5.84 -3.93
CA VAL A 161 9.67 -5.11 -4.51
C VAL A 161 9.28 -4.44 -5.81
N TRP A 162 8.59 -5.14 -6.71
CA TRP A 162 8.11 -4.55 -7.97
C TRP A 162 7.17 -3.37 -7.75
N GLN A 163 6.21 -3.47 -6.82
CA GLN A 163 5.31 -2.38 -6.47
C GLN A 163 6.04 -1.16 -5.90
N GLU A 164 7.04 -1.37 -5.07
CA GLU A 164 7.89 -0.30 -4.52
C GLU A 164 8.65 0.44 -5.63
N ARG A 165 9.24 -0.30 -6.60
CA ARG A 165 9.93 0.29 -7.75
C ARG A 165 8.98 1.05 -8.68
N LEU A 166 7.79 0.51 -8.93
CA LEU A 166 6.75 1.21 -9.71
C LEU A 166 6.33 2.52 -9.06
N GLU A 167 6.17 2.54 -7.75
CA GLU A 167 5.79 3.75 -7.03
C GLU A 167 6.94 4.79 -7.03
N GLU A 168 8.18 4.37 -6.86
CA GLU A 168 9.35 5.22 -6.99
C GLU A 168 9.43 5.85 -8.39
N ARG A 169 9.27 5.03 -9.45
CA ARG A 169 9.22 5.51 -10.83
C ARG A 169 8.12 6.55 -11.03
N ARG A 170 6.92 6.31 -10.50
CA ARG A 170 5.82 7.29 -10.58
C ARG A 170 6.17 8.62 -9.93
N ARG A 171 6.81 8.59 -8.77
CA ARG A 171 7.26 9.81 -8.07
C ARG A 171 8.31 10.57 -8.87
N LEU A 172 9.28 9.88 -9.47
CA LEU A 172 10.29 10.50 -10.33
C LEU A 172 9.66 11.13 -11.57
N VAL A 173 8.78 10.43 -12.28
CA VAL A 173 8.06 10.96 -13.45
C VAL A 173 7.19 12.18 -13.10
N GLN A 174 6.58 12.21 -11.92
CA GLN A 174 5.80 13.37 -11.49
C GLN A 174 6.68 14.59 -11.20
N ARG A 175 7.87 14.40 -10.62
CA ARG A 175 8.84 15.48 -10.38
C ARG A 175 9.41 16.03 -11.66
N ALA A 176 9.69 15.19 -12.66
CA ALA A 176 10.19 15.62 -13.98
C ALA A 176 9.18 16.47 -14.79
N LYS A 177 7.90 16.52 -14.41
CA LYS A 177 6.86 17.37 -15.04
C LYS A 177 6.77 18.78 -14.44
N GLY A 178 7.74 19.21 -13.62
CA GLY A 178 7.87 20.59 -13.16
C GLY A 178 8.13 21.57 -14.32
N PRO A 179 8.06 22.91 -14.08
CA PRO A 179 8.26 23.95 -15.10
C PRO A 179 9.75 24.13 -15.47
N GLU A 180 10.50 23.04 -15.55
CA GLU A 180 11.87 23.02 -16.01
C GLU A 180 11.82 23.22 -17.51
N GLY A 181 12.24 24.43 -17.95
CA GLY A 181 12.40 24.78 -19.34
C GLY A 181 13.34 23.79 -20.04
N ASP A 182 13.23 23.75 -21.37
CA ASP A 182 14.07 22.94 -22.23
C ASP A 182 15.53 22.95 -21.74
N LEU A 183 16.04 21.80 -21.30
CA LEU A 183 17.39 21.67 -20.74
C LEU A 183 18.45 22.23 -21.68
N ASP A 184 18.22 22.05 -22.98
CA ASP A 184 19.08 22.61 -24.04
C ASP A 184 19.10 24.15 -24.01
N TYR A 185 17.95 24.75 -23.72
CA TYR A 185 17.86 26.21 -23.62
C TYR A 185 18.54 26.73 -22.33
N LEU A 186 18.41 26.05 -21.22
CA LEU A 186 19.13 26.40 -19.98
C LEU A 186 20.63 26.26 -20.14
N THR A 187 21.08 25.17 -20.78
CA THR A 187 22.49 24.94 -21.09
C THR A 187 23.05 26.05 -21.99
N TYR A 188 22.32 26.39 -23.04
CA TYR A 188 22.72 27.50 -23.94
C TYR A 188 22.82 28.83 -23.18
N GLN A 189 21.88 29.16 -22.32
CA GLN A 189 21.92 30.38 -21.53
C GLN A 189 23.07 30.39 -20.51
N CYS A 190 23.37 29.25 -19.90
CA CYS A 190 24.51 29.12 -19.00
C CYS A 190 25.84 29.31 -19.73
N GLU A 191 26.00 28.68 -20.89
CA GLU A 191 27.20 28.83 -21.75
C GLU A 191 27.39 30.28 -22.20
N GLU A 192 26.32 31.00 -22.53
CA GLU A 192 26.36 32.41 -22.90
C GLU A 192 26.88 33.30 -21.75
N ILE A 193 26.45 33.08 -20.51
CA ILE A 193 26.96 33.79 -19.33
C ILE A 193 28.42 33.41 -19.07
N ALA A 194 28.74 32.11 -19.13
CA ALA A 194 30.08 31.60 -18.90
C ALA A 194 31.11 32.15 -19.89
N ALA A 195 30.69 32.40 -21.16
CA ALA A 195 31.55 32.98 -22.21
C ALA A 195 32.06 34.38 -21.85
N LEU A 196 31.35 35.14 -21.03
CA LEU A 196 31.81 36.44 -20.53
C LEU A 196 33.00 36.34 -19.58
N ALA A 197 33.25 35.18 -19.02
CA ALA A 197 34.34 34.90 -18.06
C ALA A 197 34.43 35.97 -16.95
N LEU A 198 33.29 36.22 -16.29
CA LEU A 198 33.14 37.31 -15.30
C LEU A 198 33.93 37.06 -14.01
N ALA A 199 34.27 35.80 -13.68
CA ALA A 199 34.97 35.47 -12.47
C ALA A 199 36.32 36.21 -12.35
N GLY A 200 36.43 37.05 -11.31
CA GLY A 200 37.65 37.86 -11.07
C GLY A 200 37.81 39.11 -11.92
N LYS A 201 36.85 39.46 -12.79
CA LYS A 201 36.87 40.72 -13.55
C LYS A 201 36.17 41.84 -12.76
N ASP A 202 36.82 42.99 -12.67
CA ASP A 202 36.22 44.22 -12.19
C ASP A 202 35.65 44.98 -13.39
N VAL A 203 34.33 44.89 -13.58
CA VAL A 203 33.62 45.48 -14.72
C VAL A 203 33.70 47.01 -14.69
N ASP A 204 33.73 47.62 -13.50
CA ASP A 204 33.82 49.07 -13.36
C ASP A 204 35.21 49.54 -13.77
N ALA A 205 36.27 48.83 -13.40
CA ALA A 205 37.62 49.12 -13.82
C ALA A 205 37.79 48.94 -15.35
N LEU A 206 37.16 47.92 -15.99
CA LEU A 206 37.16 47.75 -17.43
C LEU A 206 36.42 48.89 -18.17
N HIS A 207 35.35 49.41 -17.59
CA HIS A 207 34.65 50.57 -18.11
C HIS A 207 35.51 51.85 -18.04
N GLU A 208 36.22 52.04 -16.93
CA GLU A 208 37.14 53.14 -16.75
C GLU A 208 38.30 53.04 -17.75
N GLU A 209 38.89 51.86 -17.92
CA GLU A 209 39.93 51.59 -18.90
C GLU A 209 39.46 51.95 -20.33
N TRP A 210 38.27 51.48 -20.72
CA TRP A 210 37.72 51.79 -22.04
C TRP A 210 37.45 53.27 -22.23
N ASN A 211 36.91 53.99 -21.23
CA ASN A 211 36.69 55.42 -21.29
C ASN A 211 38.00 56.18 -21.49
N VAL A 212 39.08 55.79 -20.81
CA VAL A 212 40.40 56.37 -20.97
C VAL A 212 40.95 56.15 -22.39
N LEU A 213 40.85 54.90 -22.90
CA LEU A 213 41.32 54.57 -24.26
C LEU A 213 40.54 55.32 -25.36
N GLN A 214 39.20 55.39 -25.22
CA GLN A 214 38.34 56.09 -26.18
C GLN A 214 38.67 57.56 -26.31
N HIS A 215 39.11 58.19 -25.22
CA HIS A 215 39.43 59.64 -25.16
C HIS A 215 40.94 59.90 -25.11
N ALA A 216 41.78 58.87 -25.29
CA ALA A 216 43.22 58.99 -25.07
C ALA A 216 43.87 60.12 -25.87
N ALA A 217 43.55 60.26 -27.15
CA ALA A 217 44.04 61.33 -27.99
C ALA A 217 43.65 62.75 -27.48
N SER A 218 42.40 62.90 -27.02
CA SER A 218 41.90 64.21 -26.50
C SER A 218 42.52 64.50 -25.11
N ILE A 219 42.56 63.50 -24.21
CA ILE A 219 43.18 63.67 -22.88
C ILE A 219 44.63 64.06 -23.02
N ARG A 220 45.38 63.38 -23.90
CA ARG A 220 46.77 63.66 -24.14
C ARG A 220 46.98 65.07 -24.71
N ALA A 221 46.14 65.51 -25.68
CA ALA A 221 46.20 66.85 -26.23
C ALA A 221 45.99 67.95 -25.20
N GLU A 222 44.98 67.74 -24.33
CA GLU A 222 44.62 68.70 -23.23
C GLU A 222 45.72 68.74 -22.16
N LEU A 223 46.32 67.60 -21.80
CA LEU A 223 47.43 67.53 -20.86
C LEU A 223 48.65 68.26 -21.40
N LEU A 224 49.00 68.03 -22.69
CA LEU A 224 50.12 68.68 -23.34
C LEU A 224 49.89 70.20 -23.46
N GLU A 225 48.69 70.67 -23.85
CA GLU A 225 48.33 72.09 -23.86
C GLU A 225 48.48 72.71 -22.47
N SER A 226 48.05 71.98 -21.42
CA SER A 226 48.20 72.39 -20.03
C SER A 226 49.68 72.54 -19.64
N ALA A 227 50.50 71.56 -19.99
CA ALA A 227 51.94 71.60 -19.76
C ALA A 227 52.61 72.76 -20.48
N GLU A 228 52.25 72.96 -21.76
CA GLU A 228 52.74 74.10 -22.57
C GLU A 228 52.38 75.48 -21.97
N THR A 229 51.23 75.62 -21.33
CA THR A 229 50.82 76.88 -20.67
C THR A 229 51.63 77.13 -19.39
N LEU A 230 52.09 76.08 -18.68
CA LEU A 230 52.95 76.22 -17.51
C LEU A 230 54.41 76.55 -17.84
N SER A 231 54.97 75.83 -18.82
CA SER A 231 56.35 76.07 -19.25
C SER A 231 56.54 75.59 -20.73
N SER A 232 56.95 76.50 -21.62
CA SER A 232 57.24 76.16 -23.02
C SER A 232 58.22 77.17 -23.64
N ASP A 233 59.20 76.66 -24.32
CA ASP A 233 60.13 77.47 -25.16
C ASP A 233 59.42 78.10 -26.38
N ARG A 234 58.19 77.73 -26.67
CA ARG A 234 57.39 78.19 -27.86
C ARG A 234 56.29 79.16 -27.50
N SER A 235 55.90 79.26 -26.20
CA SER A 235 54.83 80.14 -25.76
C SER A 235 55.36 81.55 -25.52
N GLU A 236 54.53 82.60 -25.85
CA GLU A 236 54.79 83.99 -25.49
C GLU A 236 54.88 84.23 -23.99
N VAL A 237 54.37 83.32 -23.18
CA VAL A 237 54.33 83.38 -21.69
C VAL A 237 54.79 82.04 -21.12
N ASP A 238 56.00 81.93 -20.63
CA ASP A 238 56.43 80.86 -19.77
C ASP A 238 56.11 81.25 -18.30
N THR A 239 55.08 80.60 -17.74
CA THR A 239 54.56 80.92 -16.37
C THR A 239 55.60 80.64 -15.31
N ILE A 240 56.31 79.54 -15.38
CA ILE A 240 57.34 79.15 -14.39
C ILE A 240 58.56 80.12 -14.54
N ALA A 241 58.94 80.45 -15.72
CA ALA A 241 59.98 81.43 -15.95
C ALA A 241 59.64 82.83 -15.51
N ALA A 242 58.34 83.25 -15.75
CA ALA A 242 57.84 84.56 -15.31
C ALA A 242 57.82 84.69 -13.77
N LEU A 243 57.43 83.60 -13.03
CA LEU A 243 57.51 83.54 -11.57
C LEU A 243 58.98 83.64 -11.12
N GLY A 244 59.93 82.98 -11.82
CA GLY A 244 61.35 83.07 -11.50
C GLY A 244 61.92 84.48 -11.66
N ILE A 245 61.53 85.22 -12.73
CA ILE A 245 61.89 86.60 -12.91
C ILE A 245 61.30 87.50 -11.77
N SER A 246 60.08 87.27 -11.45
CA SER A 246 59.41 88.00 -10.37
C SER A 246 60.04 87.73 -8.99
N ALA A 247 60.36 86.47 -8.67
CA ALA A 247 61.05 86.07 -7.45
C ALA A 247 62.42 86.74 -7.34
N LYS A 248 63.20 86.77 -8.41
CA LYS A 248 64.49 87.46 -8.45
C LYS A 248 64.35 88.97 -8.22
N SER A 249 63.29 89.59 -8.78
CA SER A 249 63.04 91.02 -8.59
C SER A 249 62.65 91.32 -7.13
N LEU A 250 61.77 90.51 -6.51
CA LEU A 250 61.40 90.62 -5.11
C LEU A 250 62.55 90.33 -4.15
N SER A 251 63.44 89.41 -4.50
CA SER A 251 64.62 89.09 -3.69
C SER A 251 65.60 90.26 -3.69
N ARG A 252 65.75 90.99 -4.80
CA ARG A 252 66.56 92.23 -4.84
C ARG A 252 65.93 93.34 -3.99
N ALA A 253 64.65 93.51 -4.08
CA ALA A 253 63.94 94.45 -3.20
C ALA A 253 64.03 94.08 -1.71
N GLY A 254 64.06 92.77 -1.41
CA GLY A 254 64.16 92.20 -0.09
C GLY A 254 65.44 92.52 0.67
N GLN A 255 66.53 92.88 -0.07
CA GLN A 255 67.80 93.35 0.56
C GLN A 255 67.61 94.64 1.36
N HIS A 256 66.55 95.40 1.03
CA HIS A 256 66.27 96.67 1.74
C HIS A 256 64.88 96.71 2.38
N HIS A 257 63.99 95.70 2.20
CA HIS A 257 62.65 95.64 2.74
C HIS A 257 62.24 94.24 3.14
N PRO A 258 62.11 93.91 4.47
CA PRO A 258 61.89 92.58 4.98
C PRO A 258 60.64 91.90 4.39
N ALA A 259 59.52 92.61 4.27
CA ALA A 259 58.30 92.08 3.70
C ALA A 259 58.46 91.64 2.23
N ALA A 260 59.35 92.25 1.45
CA ALA A 260 59.63 91.84 0.09
C ALA A 260 60.48 90.52 0.03
N ALA A 261 61.34 90.28 1.04
CA ALA A 261 62.04 89.03 1.15
C ALA A 261 61.06 87.86 1.42
N GLU A 262 60.07 88.01 2.31
CA GLU A 262 59.03 87.02 2.54
C GLU A 262 58.18 86.72 1.27
N LEU A 263 57.85 87.76 0.48
CA LEU A 263 57.17 87.59 -0.80
C LEU A 263 58.03 86.86 -1.80
N ALA A 264 59.39 87.10 -1.81
CA ALA A 264 60.29 86.38 -2.68
C ALA A 264 60.33 84.87 -2.38
N GLU A 265 60.40 84.48 -1.09
CA GLU A 265 60.37 83.10 -0.66
C GLU A 265 59.06 82.42 -1.06
N ARG A 266 57.94 83.07 -0.86
CA ARG A 266 56.63 82.55 -1.30
C ARG A 266 56.54 82.38 -2.82
N MET A 267 57.07 83.29 -3.60
CA MET A 267 57.15 83.21 -5.08
C MET A 267 58.02 82.06 -5.56
N GLU A 268 59.17 81.84 -4.90
CA GLU A 268 60.03 80.73 -5.19
C GLU A 268 59.42 79.36 -4.87
N HIS A 269 58.69 79.28 -3.73
CA HIS A 269 57.94 78.09 -3.37
C HIS A 269 56.87 77.77 -4.42
N LEU A 270 56.04 78.77 -4.81
CA LEU A 270 55.03 78.59 -5.87
C LEU A 270 55.65 78.13 -7.22
N ARG A 271 56.80 78.71 -7.57
CA ARG A 271 57.55 78.30 -8.77
C ARG A 271 57.98 76.84 -8.73
N SER A 272 58.49 76.37 -7.53
CA SER A 272 58.90 74.99 -7.37
C SER A 272 57.67 74.03 -7.44
N GLU A 273 56.53 74.38 -6.78
CA GLU A 273 55.30 73.58 -6.86
C GLU A 273 54.78 73.50 -8.30
N LEU A 274 54.78 74.61 -9.06
CA LEU A 274 54.33 74.58 -10.44
C LEU A 274 55.31 73.78 -11.36
N ALA A 275 56.63 73.78 -11.08
CA ALA A 275 57.55 72.95 -11.80
C ALA A 275 57.41 71.48 -11.55
N ASP A 276 57.02 71.10 -10.30
CA ASP A 276 56.68 69.71 -9.97
C ASP A 276 55.33 69.31 -10.64
N LEU A 277 54.30 70.18 -10.58
CA LEU A 277 53.02 69.94 -11.28
C LEU A 277 53.19 69.80 -12.79
N HIS A 278 54.04 70.66 -13.41
CA HIS A 278 54.36 70.54 -14.87
C HIS A 278 54.92 69.14 -15.19
N ARG A 279 55.88 68.66 -14.40
CA ARG A 279 56.49 67.33 -14.57
C ARG A 279 55.49 66.20 -14.38
N ASP A 280 54.57 66.36 -13.39
CA ASP A 280 53.52 65.40 -13.15
C ASP A 280 52.53 65.31 -14.36
N ILE A 281 52.14 66.47 -14.92
CA ILE A 281 51.29 66.53 -16.12
C ILE A 281 51.98 65.93 -17.34
N GLU A 282 53.29 66.21 -17.55
CA GLU A 282 54.07 65.57 -18.66
C GLU A 282 54.11 64.03 -18.45
N THR A 283 54.43 63.58 -17.24
CA THR A 283 54.45 62.16 -16.91
C THR A 283 53.11 61.49 -17.18
N GLU A 284 52.02 62.13 -16.82
CA GLU A 284 50.66 61.60 -17.04
C GLU A 284 50.31 61.60 -18.53
N SER A 285 50.70 62.62 -19.29
CA SER A 285 50.52 62.63 -20.78
C SER A 285 51.23 61.51 -21.47
N GLU A 286 52.43 61.09 -20.97
CA GLU A 286 53.19 59.97 -21.53
C GLU A 286 52.55 58.60 -21.13
N ARG A 287 51.85 58.51 -20.02
CA ARG A 287 51.15 57.32 -19.56
C ARG A 287 49.90 57.04 -20.40
N VAL A 288 49.22 58.06 -20.88
CA VAL A 288 48.06 57.92 -21.75
C VAL A 288 48.50 57.51 -23.14
N GLN A 289 48.44 56.20 -23.41
CA GLN A 289 48.78 55.62 -24.71
C GLN A 289 47.49 55.28 -25.47
N GLU A 290 47.52 55.47 -26.76
CA GLU A 290 46.50 55.03 -27.69
C GLU A 290 46.68 53.54 -27.96
N ASP A 291 45.69 52.71 -27.69
CA ASP A 291 45.67 51.27 -28.02
C ASP A 291 44.34 50.93 -28.69
N PRO A 292 44.25 51.11 -30.01
CA PRO A 292 42.98 50.87 -30.75
C PRO A 292 42.54 49.38 -30.73
N GLU A 293 43.49 48.43 -30.60
CA GLU A 293 43.16 47.01 -30.54
C GLU A 293 42.49 46.71 -29.20
N ARG A 294 43.05 47.19 -28.12
CA ARG A 294 42.49 47.01 -26.75
C ARG A 294 41.17 47.76 -26.57
N GLU A 295 41.03 48.95 -27.13
CA GLU A 295 39.76 49.72 -27.15
C GLU A 295 38.65 48.89 -27.81
N LEU A 296 38.91 48.32 -29.00
CA LEU A 296 37.94 47.50 -29.74
C LEU A 296 37.59 46.22 -28.98
N GLU A 297 38.57 45.54 -28.38
CA GLU A 297 38.32 44.36 -27.52
C GLU A 297 37.42 44.68 -26.37
N LEU A 298 37.70 45.74 -25.62
CA LEU A 298 36.90 46.17 -24.49
C LEU A 298 35.48 46.58 -24.89
N GLN A 299 35.36 47.34 -26.01
CA GLN A 299 34.06 47.72 -26.54
C GLN A 299 33.20 46.48 -26.86
N GLN A 300 33.76 45.52 -27.60
CA GLN A 300 33.04 44.30 -27.97
C GLN A 300 32.65 43.50 -26.75
N TRP A 301 33.53 43.38 -25.75
CA TRP A 301 33.22 42.67 -24.51
C TRP A 301 32.14 43.37 -23.67
N LEU A 302 32.21 44.71 -23.57
CA LEU A 302 31.22 45.52 -22.86
C LEU A 302 29.84 45.48 -23.54
N ASP A 303 29.80 45.54 -24.87
CA ASP A 303 28.57 45.41 -25.65
C ASP A 303 27.92 44.03 -25.41
N GLU A 304 28.70 42.94 -25.41
CA GLU A 304 28.22 41.60 -25.13
C GLU A 304 27.74 41.45 -23.70
N TYR A 305 28.49 42.00 -22.73
CA TYR A 305 28.08 42.03 -21.30
C TYR A 305 26.75 42.75 -21.14
N GLN A 306 26.55 43.92 -21.72
CA GLN A 306 25.28 44.67 -21.66
C GLN A 306 24.13 43.91 -22.32
N ARG A 307 24.41 43.23 -23.45
CA ARG A 307 23.45 42.39 -24.17
C ARG A 307 22.95 41.25 -23.27
N VAL A 308 23.86 40.55 -22.59
CA VAL A 308 23.54 39.44 -21.70
C VAL A 308 22.78 39.92 -20.47
N LEU A 309 23.19 41.05 -19.85
CA LEU A 309 22.46 41.69 -18.75
C LEU A 309 21.01 41.99 -19.13
N ALA A 310 20.81 42.64 -20.27
CA ALA A 310 19.50 43.02 -20.78
C ALA A 310 18.62 41.80 -21.06
N LYS A 311 19.20 40.74 -21.66
CA LYS A 311 18.51 39.48 -21.93
C LYS A 311 17.99 38.82 -20.66
N HIS A 312 18.80 38.81 -19.60
CA HIS A 312 18.43 38.22 -18.31
C HIS A 312 17.72 39.20 -17.38
N ARG A 313 17.56 40.49 -17.79
CA ARG A 313 16.92 41.58 -16.97
C ARG A 313 17.62 41.78 -15.64
N LEU A 314 18.96 41.74 -15.66
CA LEU A 314 19.82 41.93 -14.50
C LEU A 314 20.59 43.26 -14.68
N ASN A 315 21.18 43.76 -13.56
CA ASN A 315 21.84 45.06 -13.56
C ASN A 315 23.33 44.96 -13.23
N HIS A 316 23.79 43.89 -12.58
CA HIS A 316 25.13 43.75 -12.07
C HIS A 316 25.78 42.40 -12.43
N ALA A 317 27.11 42.38 -12.56
CA ALA A 317 27.87 41.17 -12.85
C ALA A 317 27.68 40.07 -11.76
N SER A 318 27.51 40.44 -10.49
CA SER A 318 27.25 39.52 -9.39
C SER A 318 25.95 38.75 -9.59
N GLU A 319 24.91 39.43 -10.08
CA GLU A 319 23.60 38.79 -10.35
C GLU A 319 23.70 37.79 -11.52
N LEU A 320 24.56 38.05 -12.55
CA LEU A 320 24.82 37.08 -13.60
C LEU A 320 25.55 35.85 -13.09
N LEU A 321 26.54 35.99 -12.20
CA LEU A 321 27.23 34.87 -11.58
C LEU A 321 26.33 34.03 -10.70
N GLU A 322 25.43 34.66 -9.91
CA GLU A 322 24.42 33.97 -9.14
C GLU A 322 23.47 33.19 -10.06
N LYS A 323 23.04 33.84 -11.15
CA LYS A 323 22.16 33.20 -12.15
C LYS A 323 22.82 32.03 -12.86
N GLU A 324 24.08 32.13 -13.20
CA GLU A 324 24.89 31.05 -13.75
C GLU A 324 24.95 29.87 -12.78
N ALA A 325 25.20 30.13 -11.49
CA ALA A 325 25.25 29.10 -10.47
C ALA A 325 23.88 28.39 -10.29
N GLU A 326 22.77 29.17 -10.27
CA GLU A 326 21.41 28.61 -10.23
C GLU A 326 21.13 27.70 -11.43
N MET A 327 21.49 28.17 -12.66
CA MET A 327 21.29 27.40 -13.89
C MET A 327 22.14 26.12 -13.90
N ASN A 328 23.40 26.19 -13.49
CA ASN A 328 24.28 25.03 -13.39
C ASN A 328 23.72 24.00 -12.39
N GLN A 329 23.17 24.44 -11.26
CA GLN A 329 22.54 23.55 -10.30
C GLN A 329 21.28 22.88 -10.90
N ALA A 330 20.44 23.66 -11.59
CA ALA A 330 19.23 23.11 -12.25
C ALA A 330 19.58 22.08 -13.34
N ILE A 331 20.63 22.36 -14.15
CA ILE A 331 21.13 21.43 -15.17
C ILE A 331 21.63 20.14 -14.52
N SER A 332 22.42 20.24 -13.46
CA SER A 332 22.93 19.08 -12.72
C SER A 332 21.80 18.25 -12.11
N ASP A 333 20.83 18.91 -11.50
CA ASP A 333 19.65 18.24 -10.90
C ASP A 333 18.84 17.52 -11.98
N ALA A 334 18.63 18.13 -13.14
CA ALA A 334 17.89 17.52 -14.24
C ALA A 334 18.65 16.30 -14.84
N GLN A 335 19.97 16.37 -14.95
CA GLN A 335 20.81 15.24 -15.40
C GLN A 335 20.73 14.07 -14.41
N HIS A 336 20.89 14.33 -13.12
CA HIS A 336 20.75 13.30 -12.08
C HIS A 336 19.35 12.68 -12.06
N HIS A 337 18.31 13.49 -12.31
CA HIS A 337 16.94 12.98 -12.44
C HIS A 337 16.78 12.05 -13.65
N ALA A 338 17.35 12.40 -14.79
CA ALA A 338 17.29 11.58 -16.01
C ALA A 338 18.04 10.25 -15.81
N GLU A 339 19.25 10.27 -15.26
CA GLU A 339 20.01 9.07 -14.90
C GLU A 339 19.26 8.17 -13.92
N ARG A 340 18.63 8.76 -12.89
CA ARG A 340 17.84 7.99 -11.91
C ARG A 340 16.58 7.40 -12.55
N LEU A 341 15.96 8.11 -13.50
CA LEU A 341 14.79 7.62 -14.22
C LEU A 341 15.17 6.41 -15.10
N GLU A 342 16.27 6.46 -15.80
CA GLU A 342 16.77 5.33 -16.60
C GLU A 342 17.12 4.12 -15.70
N ALA A 343 17.79 4.36 -14.58
CA ALA A 343 18.11 3.32 -13.61
C ALA A 343 16.87 2.66 -13.03
N ILE A 344 15.85 3.43 -12.61
CA ILE A 344 14.62 2.88 -12.03
C ILE A 344 13.80 2.11 -13.08
N GLU A 345 13.86 2.47 -14.37
CA GLU A 345 13.19 1.70 -15.42
C GLU A 345 13.80 0.31 -15.55
N SER A 346 15.12 0.19 -15.48
CA SER A 346 15.83 -1.10 -15.44
C SER A 346 15.46 -1.90 -14.18
N GLU A 347 15.47 -1.25 -13.00
CA GLU A 347 15.09 -1.90 -11.74
C GLU A 347 13.63 -2.40 -11.75
N VAL A 348 12.70 -1.65 -12.37
CA VAL A 348 11.30 -2.07 -12.54
C VAL A 348 11.21 -3.29 -13.45
N ALA A 349 11.96 -3.31 -14.56
CA ALA A 349 11.96 -4.44 -15.48
C ALA A 349 12.54 -5.71 -14.81
N GLU A 350 13.66 -5.61 -14.12
CA GLU A 350 14.28 -6.72 -13.39
C GLU A 350 13.35 -7.26 -12.28
N ALA A 351 12.70 -6.36 -11.53
CA ALA A 351 11.74 -6.75 -10.50
C ALA A 351 10.50 -7.43 -11.10
N PHE A 352 10.04 -6.97 -12.27
CA PHE A 352 8.94 -7.61 -13.00
C PHE A 352 9.31 -9.02 -13.48
N ASP A 353 10.50 -9.20 -14.02
CA ASP A 353 11.00 -10.52 -14.43
C ASP A 353 11.07 -11.50 -13.24
N ALA A 354 11.45 -11.00 -12.06
CA ALA A 354 11.42 -11.80 -10.83
C ALA A 354 9.98 -12.20 -10.45
N VAL A 355 9.00 -11.29 -10.56
CA VAL A 355 7.58 -11.58 -10.34
C VAL A 355 7.08 -12.66 -11.30
N VAL A 356 7.38 -12.53 -12.59
CA VAL A 356 6.99 -13.53 -13.61
C VAL A 356 7.62 -14.88 -13.31
N LYS A 357 8.91 -14.93 -12.98
CA LYS A 357 9.63 -16.15 -12.66
C LYS A 357 9.05 -16.86 -11.44
N HIS A 358 8.88 -16.14 -10.33
CA HIS A 358 8.31 -16.72 -9.10
C HIS A 358 6.84 -17.08 -9.25
N GLY A 359 6.09 -16.27 -10.01
CA GLY A 359 4.69 -16.53 -10.32
C GLY A 359 4.48 -17.77 -11.18
N ALA A 360 5.35 -18.01 -12.17
CA ALA A 360 5.32 -19.21 -12.99
C ALA A 360 5.64 -20.49 -12.16
N ALA A 361 6.60 -20.40 -11.24
CA ALA A 361 6.91 -21.48 -10.31
C ALA A 361 5.73 -21.77 -9.37
N LEU A 362 5.12 -20.72 -8.79
CA LEU A 362 3.96 -20.85 -7.93
C LEU A 362 2.76 -21.45 -8.68
N ARG A 363 2.51 -21.04 -9.93
CA ARG A 363 1.47 -21.62 -10.78
C ARG A 363 1.68 -23.12 -11.00
N ALA A 364 2.92 -23.56 -11.25
CA ALA A 364 3.21 -24.98 -11.45
C ALA A 364 2.84 -25.79 -10.21
N GLU A 365 3.26 -25.35 -9.02
CA GLU A 365 2.95 -26.02 -7.76
C GLU A 365 1.45 -26.00 -7.42
N ARG A 366 0.76 -24.88 -7.68
CA ARG A 366 -0.69 -24.79 -7.55
C ARG A 366 -1.43 -25.70 -8.51
N THR A 367 -0.93 -25.88 -9.74
CA THR A 367 -1.52 -26.80 -10.72
C THR A 367 -1.42 -28.25 -10.23
N GLU A 368 -0.26 -28.65 -9.72
CA GLU A 368 -0.10 -29.99 -9.13
C GLU A 368 -1.00 -30.20 -7.91
N ALA A 369 -1.13 -29.18 -7.04
CA ALA A 369 -2.05 -29.23 -5.91
C ALA A 369 -3.51 -29.35 -6.37
N ALA A 370 -3.91 -28.60 -7.41
CA ALA A 370 -5.24 -28.66 -8.01
C ALA A 370 -5.53 -30.06 -8.57
N ASP A 371 -4.59 -30.66 -9.30
CA ASP A 371 -4.77 -32.00 -9.87
C ASP A 371 -4.97 -33.06 -8.76
N ARG A 372 -4.17 -32.99 -7.69
CA ARG A 372 -4.36 -33.88 -6.52
C ARG A 372 -5.70 -33.66 -5.84
N TRP A 373 -6.08 -32.40 -5.66
CA TRP A 373 -7.36 -32.05 -5.07
C TRP A 373 -8.56 -32.55 -5.92
N VAL A 374 -8.51 -32.37 -7.25
CA VAL A 374 -9.55 -32.87 -8.16
C VAL A 374 -9.72 -34.38 -8.00
N ILE A 375 -8.61 -35.14 -7.95
CA ILE A 375 -8.67 -36.60 -7.75
C ILE A 375 -9.38 -36.94 -6.45
N GLN A 376 -8.99 -36.31 -5.34
CA GLN A 376 -9.55 -36.55 -4.01
C GLN A 376 -11.06 -36.20 -3.97
N VAL A 377 -11.45 -35.04 -4.52
CA VAL A 377 -12.87 -34.67 -4.56
C VAL A 377 -13.69 -35.60 -5.45
N MET A 378 -13.13 -36.05 -6.58
CA MET A 378 -13.80 -37.02 -7.44
C MET A 378 -14.02 -38.38 -6.75
N GLU A 379 -13.10 -38.84 -5.91
CA GLU A 379 -13.28 -40.02 -5.08
C GLU A 379 -14.47 -39.86 -4.11
N GLN A 380 -14.56 -38.69 -3.44
CA GLN A 380 -15.67 -38.39 -2.55
C GLN A 380 -17.00 -38.28 -3.31
N LEU A 381 -17.02 -37.67 -4.49
CA LEU A 381 -18.22 -37.59 -5.36
C LEU A 381 -18.70 -38.97 -5.80
N GLN A 382 -17.79 -39.90 -6.10
CA GLN A 382 -18.13 -41.29 -6.42
C GLN A 382 -18.81 -42.00 -5.22
N ALA A 383 -18.27 -41.79 -3.99
CA ALA A 383 -18.90 -42.27 -2.76
C ALA A 383 -20.31 -41.69 -2.57
N LEU A 384 -20.55 -40.44 -2.98
CA LEU A 384 -21.86 -39.77 -2.96
C LEU A 384 -22.73 -40.07 -4.18
N LYS A 385 -22.43 -41.11 -4.94
CA LYS A 385 -23.19 -41.58 -6.14
C LYS A 385 -23.24 -40.57 -7.29
N MET A 386 -22.18 -39.79 -7.45
CA MET A 386 -21.99 -38.89 -8.59
C MET A 386 -20.87 -39.39 -9.51
N LYS A 387 -20.99 -40.62 -10.01
CA LYS A 387 -19.96 -41.30 -10.78
C LYS A 387 -19.60 -40.64 -12.11
N ASP A 388 -20.58 -39.94 -12.71
CA ASP A 388 -20.48 -39.28 -14.01
C ASP A 388 -20.08 -37.80 -13.92
N ALA A 389 -19.93 -37.30 -12.70
CA ALA A 389 -19.50 -35.92 -12.45
C ALA A 389 -18.03 -35.72 -12.84
N ALA A 390 -17.68 -34.49 -13.16
CA ALA A 390 -16.29 -34.08 -13.35
C ALA A 390 -16.05 -32.68 -12.84
N ILE A 391 -14.84 -32.46 -12.33
CA ILE A 391 -14.33 -31.14 -11.90
C ILE A 391 -13.10 -30.82 -12.75
N GLU A 392 -12.98 -29.55 -13.12
CA GLU A 392 -11.83 -29.01 -13.84
C GLU A 392 -11.40 -27.70 -13.18
N VAL A 393 -10.10 -27.50 -13.00
CA VAL A 393 -9.52 -26.23 -12.54
C VAL A 393 -8.83 -25.58 -13.73
N THR A 394 -9.26 -24.39 -14.11
CA THR A 394 -8.71 -23.64 -15.24
C THR A 394 -7.95 -22.42 -14.77
N TRP A 395 -6.85 -22.13 -15.45
CA TRP A 395 -5.95 -21.01 -15.16
C TRP A 395 -5.95 -20.09 -16.38
N MET A 396 -6.29 -18.81 -16.17
CA MET A 396 -6.28 -17.80 -17.22
C MET A 396 -5.32 -16.68 -16.82
N PRO A 397 -4.31 -16.36 -17.66
CA PRO A 397 -3.37 -15.29 -17.33
C PRO A 397 -4.07 -13.96 -17.11
N LEU A 398 -3.67 -13.24 -16.08
CA LEU A 398 -4.08 -11.85 -15.84
C LEU A 398 -3.30 -10.92 -16.79
N GLU A 399 -3.89 -9.80 -17.16
CA GLU A 399 -3.18 -8.75 -17.91
C GLU A 399 -2.01 -8.15 -17.11
N THR A 400 -2.19 -8.02 -15.82
CA THR A 400 -1.16 -7.54 -14.88
C THR A 400 -1.15 -8.45 -13.65
N PRO A 401 0.04 -8.84 -13.17
CA PRO A 401 0.17 -9.58 -11.91
C PRO A 401 -0.46 -8.83 -10.74
N ASP A 402 -0.99 -9.58 -9.78
CA ASP A 402 -1.46 -9.03 -8.52
C ASP A 402 -0.78 -9.71 -7.30
N ALA A 403 -1.21 -9.35 -6.09
CA ALA A 403 -0.64 -9.89 -4.85
C ALA A 403 -0.81 -11.43 -4.71
N TRP A 404 -1.72 -12.03 -5.47
CA TRP A 404 -2.09 -13.44 -5.37
C TRP A 404 -1.50 -14.31 -6.48
N GLY A 405 -0.94 -13.73 -7.54
CA GLY A 405 -0.33 -14.49 -8.63
C GLY A 405 -0.48 -13.86 -10.01
N LEU A 406 -0.18 -14.69 -11.01
CA LEU A 406 -0.23 -14.30 -12.42
C LEU A 406 -1.56 -14.62 -13.09
N ASP A 407 -2.45 -15.40 -12.44
CA ASP A 407 -3.57 -16.05 -13.10
C ASP A 407 -4.89 -15.83 -12.37
N GLU A 408 -5.97 -15.70 -13.14
CA GLU A 408 -7.32 -16.00 -12.70
C GLU A 408 -7.47 -17.52 -12.59
N VAL A 409 -8.09 -18.00 -11.52
CA VAL A 409 -8.38 -19.41 -11.31
C VAL A 409 -9.88 -19.63 -11.30
N GLU A 410 -10.38 -20.58 -12.08
CA GLU A 410 -11.79 -20.91 -12.10
C GLU A 410 -11.99 -22.40 -11.84
N TRP A 411 -12.95 -22.74 -10.96
CA TRP A 411 -13.34 -24.12 -10.66
C TRP A 411 -14.63 -24.44 -11.37
N LEU A 412 -14.57 -25.37 -12.32
CA LEU A 412 -15.64 -25.77 -13.18
C LEU A 412 -16.17 -27.16 -12.78
N PHE A 413 -17.46 -27.36 -12.88
CA PHE A 413 -18.13 -28.62 -12.57
C PHE A 413 -19.13 -28.98 -13.64
N ARG A 414 -19.26 -30.28 -13.90
CA ARG A 414 -20.39 -30.87 -14.61
C ARG A 414 -20.88 -32.13 -13.89
N SER A 415 -22.19 -32.34 -13.85
CA SER A 415 -22.80 -33.51 -13.19
C SER A 415 -22.89 -34.76 -14.09
N HIS A 416 -22.87 -34.55 -15.41
CA HIS A 416 -22.97 -35.62 -16.40
C HIS A 416 -22.11 -35.35 -17.64
N PRO A 417 -21.57 -36.35 -18.33
CA PRO A 417 -20.70 -36.18 -19.50
C PRO A 417 -21.32 -35.35 -20.65
N THR A 418 -22.65 -35.35 -20.77
CA THR A 418 -23.38 -34.56 -21.81
C THR A 418 -23.63 -33.11 -21.39
N SER A 419 -23.38 -32.75 -20.12
CA SER A 419 -23.55 -31.38 -19.63
C SER A 419 -22.29 -30.57 -19.90
N ALA A 420 -22.44 -29.27 -20.16
CA ALA A 420 -21.33 -28.36 -20.23
C ALA A 420 -20.72 -28.15 -18.83
N PHE A 421 -19.41 -27.90 -18.80
CA PHE A 421 -18.77 -27.38 -17.60
C PHE A 421 -19.32 -25.98 -17.26
N GLN A 422 -19.61 -25.76 -15.99
CA GLN A 422 -20.07 -24.47 -15.48
C GLN A 422 -19.38 -24.13 -14.15
N PRO A 423 -19.22 -22.86 -13.81
CA PRO A 423 -18.68 -22.47 -12.51
C PRO A 423 -19.40 -23.14 -11.35
N LEU A 424 -18.69 -23.52 -10.29
CA LEU A 424 -19.30 -24.18 -9.11
C LEU A 424 -20.48 -23.41 -8.54
N THR A 425 -20.43 -22.09 -8.63
CA THR A 425 -21.49 -21.18 -8.13
C THR A 425 -22.81 -21.29 -8.91
N GLN A 426 -22.78 -21.86 -10.12
CA GLN A 426 -23.93 -21.97 -11.03
C GLN A 426 -24.59 -23.34 -11.04
N VAL A 427 -24.16 -24.26 -10.18
CA VAL A 427 -24.77 -25.59 -10.06
C VAL A 427 -26.25 -25.45 -9.67
N ALA A 428 -27.14 -25.79 -10.59
CA ALA A 428 -28.57 -25.49 -10.48
C ALA A 428 -29.33 -26.43 -9.51
N SER A 429 -28.95 -27.73 -9.47
CA SER A 429 -29.60 -28.74 -8.62
C SER A 429 -29.19 -28.62 -7.16
N GLY A 430 -30.15 -28.42 -6.26
CA GLY A 430 -29.89 -28.35 -4.81
C GLY A 430 -29.16 -29.59 -4.28
N GLY A 431 -29.65 -30.79 -4.61
CA GLY A 431 -29.02 -32.02 -4.15
C GLY A 431 -27.64 -32.32 -4.76
N GLU A 432 -27.38 -31.87 -6.01
CA GLU A 432 -26.04 -31.96 -6.60
C GLU A 432 -25.07 -31.00 -5.93
N ARG A 433 -25.53 -29.77 -5.67
CA ARG A 433 -24.75 -28.76 -4.95
C ARG A 433 -24.38 -29.22 -3.54
N SER A 434 -25.34 -29.72 -2.79
CA SER A 434 -25.11 -30.26 -1.42
C SER A 434 -24.06 -31.37 -1.40
N ARG A 435 -24.13 -32.32 -2.33
CA ARG A 435 -23.15 -33.42 -2.45
C ARG A 435 -21.77 -32.91 -2.86
N LEU A 436 -21.74 -32.00 -3.85
CA LEU A 436 -20.49 -31.38 -4.29
C LEU A 436 -19.80 -30.62 -3.15
N MET A 437 -20.56 -29.82 -2.43
CA MET A 437 -20.02 -29.06 -1.29
C MET A 437 -19.54 -29.95 -0.17
N LEU A 438 -20.27 -31.02 0.16
CA LEU A 438 -19.82 -31.99 1.15
C LEU A 438 -18.53 -32.69 0.74
N ALA A 439 -18.41 -33.10 -0.54
CA ALA A 439 -17.19 -33.70 -1.07
C ALA A 439 -15.98 -32.74 -0.98
N ILE A 440 -16.18 -31.48 -1.35
CA ILE A 440 -15.16 -30.43 -1.22
C ILE A 440 -14.73 -30.26 0.24
N LYS A 441 -15.69 -30.14 1.16
CA LYS A 441 -15.45 -29.97 2.60
C LYS A 441 -14.77 -31.18 3.22
N ALA A 442 -15.11 -32.37 2.81
CA ALA A 442 -14.44 -33.59 3.28
C ALA A 442 -12.95 -33.60 2.92
N VAL A 443 -12.58 -33.15 1.72
CA VAL A 443 -11.18 -33.02 1.32
C VAL A 443 -10.50 -31.85 2.03
N GLN A 444 -11.15 -30.70 2.12
CA GLN A 444 -10.61 -29.52 2.79
C GLN A 444 -10.35 -29.77 4.28
N GLY A 445 -11.26 -30.47 4.96
CA GLY A 445 -11.15 -30.77 6.40
C GLY A 445 -9.89 -31.56 6.76
N MET A 446 -9.33 -32.32 5.81
CA MET A 446 -8.06 -33.04 6.03
C MET A 446 -6.85 -32.10 6.08
N HIS A 447 -6.98 -30.89 5.55
CA HIS A 447 -5.91 -29.88 5.44
C HIS A 447 -6.24 -28.58 6.18
N SER A 448 -7.45 -28.48 6.77
CA SER A 448 -7.92 -27.27 7.45
C SER A 448 -7.35 -27.17 8.86
N PRO A 449 -6.89 -25.98 9.27
CA PRO A 449 -6.52 -25.73 10.66
C PRO A 449 -7.73 -25.69 11.60
N ALA A 450 -8.97 -25.47 11.07
CA ALA A 450 -10.15 -25.31 11.89
C ALA A 450 -10.59 -26.65 12.54
N PRO A 451 -10.58 -26.74 13.86
CA PRO A 451 -10.89 -27.99 14.57
C PRO A 451 -12.39 -28.33 14.57
N THR A 452 -13.25 -27.41 14.13
CA THR A 452 -14.71 -27.59 14.09
C THR A 452 -15.27 -27.21 12.74
N ILE A 453 -16.09 -28.07 12.14
CA ILE A 453 -16.89 -27.75 10.96
C ILE A 453 -18.39 -27.79 11.30
N ILE A 454 -19.14 -26.83 10.81
CA ILE A 454 -20.59 -26.75 10.95
C ILE A 454 -21.20 -26.83 9.56
N LEU A 455 -22.07 -27.81 9.35
CA LEU A 455 -22.74 -28.10 8.10
C LEU A 455 -24.23 -27.73 8.23
N ASP A 456 -24.63 -26.57 7.70
CA ASP A 456 -26.02 -26.11 7.70
C ASP A 456 -26.66 -26.33 6.33
N GLU A 457 -27.84 -26.95 6.31
CA GLU A 457 -28.63 -27.21 5.10
C GLU A 457 -27.92 -27.98 3.99
N ILE A 458 -26.80 -28.66 4.27
CA ILE A 458 -26.03 -29.41 3.29
C ILE A 458 -26.78 -30.66 2.79
N ASP A 459 -27.85 -31.04 3.45
CA ASP A 459 -28.69 -32.18 3.13
C ASP A 459 -29.96 -31.80 2.33
N THR A 460 -30.09 -30.56 1.90
CA THR A 460 -31.24 -30.07 1.12
C THR A 460 -31.33 -30.75 -0.25
N GLY A 461 -32.53 -31.30 -0.56
CA GLY A 461 -32.79 -31.99 -1.84
C GLY A 461 -32.17 -33.38 -1.95
N VAL A 462 -31.78 -33.98 -0.83
CA VAL A 462 -31.20 -35.33 -0.76
C VAL A 462 -32.17 -36.26 -0.02
N SER A 463 -32.20 -37.54 -0.38
CA SER A 463 -33.03 -38.55 0.27
C SER A 463 -32.52 -39.98 0.05
N GLY A 464 -33.04 -40.93 0.78
CA GLY A 464 -32.81 -42.36 0.62
C GLY A 464 -31.33 -42.74 0.78
N HIS A 465 -30.83 -43.60 -0.10
CA HIS A 465 -29.46 -44.13 -0.03
C HIS A 465 -28.36 -43.06 -0.18
N VAL A 466 -28.63 -41.92 -0.83
CA VAL A 466 -27.67 -40.81 -0.90
C VAL A 466 -27.48 -40.18 0.47
N ALA A 467 -28.55 -40.04 1.26
CA ALA A 467 -28.48 -39.54 2.62
C ALA A 467 -27.62 -40.44 3.54
N GLU A 468 -27.68 -41.77 3.35
CA GLU A 468 -26.78 -42.72 4.05
C GLU A 468 -25.32 -42.53 3.66
N CYS A 469 -25.04 -42.33 2.38
CA CYS A 469 -23.68 -42.04 1.92
C CYS A 469 -23.12 -40.73 2.51
N MET A 470 -23.96 -39.69 2.57
CA MET A 470 -23.59 -38.41 3.21
C MET A 470 -23.34 -38.57 4.70
N ALA A 471 -24.20 -39.30 5.40
CA ALA A 471 -24.04 -39.60 6.82
C ALA A 471 -22.72 -40.33 7.12
N LYS A 472 -22.36 -41.33 6.31
CA LYS A 472 -21.05 -42.01 6.39
C LYS A 472 -19.87 -41.07 6.19
N MET A 473 -19.94 -40.21 5.19
CA MET A 473 -18.88 -39.23 4.91
C MET A 473 -18.71 -38.25 6.08
N MET A 474 -19.81 -37.69 6.61
CA MET A 474 -19.76 -36.81 7.79
C MET A 474 -19.14 -37.51 9.02
N ARG A 475 -19.43 -38.81 9.17
CA ARG A 475 -18.85 -39.60 10.24
C ARG A 475 -17.37 -39.89 10.04
N GLU A 476 -16.93 -40.09 8.81
CA GLU A 476 -15.50 -40.19 8.49
C GLU A 476 -14.79 -38.87 8.79
N MET A 477 -15.35 -37.73 8.37
CA MET A 477 -14.85 -36.41 8.73
C MET A 477 -14.71 -36.22 10.25
N ALA A 478 -15.67 -36.75 11.01
CA ALA A 478 -15.69 -36.64 12.47
C ALA A 478 -14.53 -37.39 13.18
N ARG A 479 -13.70 -38.16 12.45
CA ARG A 479 -12.51 -38.83 13.02
C ARG A 479 -11.32 -37.89 13.22
N TRP A 480 -11.29 -36.77 12.49
CA TRP A 480 -10.17 -35.82 12.56
C TRP A 480 -10.57 -34.39 12.93
N GLN A 481 -11.85 -34.06 12.88
CA GLN A 481 -12.38 -32.76 13.31
C GLN A 481 -13.77 -32.91 13.94
N GLN A 482 -14.17 -31.98 14.76
CA GLN A 482 -15.54 -31.95 15.28
C GLN A 482 -16.51 -31.56 14.16
N VAL A 483 -17.55 -32.38 13.93
CA VAL A 483 -18.57 -32.10 12.89
C VAL A 483 -19.92 -31.81 13.56
N ILE A 484 -20.50 -30.67 13.31
CA ILE A 484 -21.84 -30.29 13.76
C ILE A 484 -22.73 -30.17 12.52
N SER A 485 -23.71 -31.09 12.37
CA SER A 485 -24.61 -31.07 11.22
C SER A 485 -26.01 -30.65 11.65
N VAL A 486 -26.49 -29.53 11.08
CA VAL A 486 -27.89 -29.14 11.17
C VAL A 486 -28.65 -29.90 10.10
N THR A 487 -29.48 -30.84 10.48
CA THR A 487 -30.08 -31.80 9.55
C THR A 487 -31.56 -31.99 9.78
N HIS A 488 -32.26 -32.32 8.70
CA HIS A 488 -33.63 -32.84 8.72
C HIS A 488 -33.69 -34.32 8.28
N LEU A 489 -32.51 -34.92 7.97
CA LEU A 489 -32.44 -36.31 7.53
C LEU A 489 -32.23 -37.26 8.72
N PRO A 490 -33.11 -38.24 8.90
CA PRO A 490 -32.97 -39.24 9.97
C PRO A 490 -31.72 -40.11 9.84
N GLN A 491 -31.21 -40.31 8.60
CA GLN A 491 -29.97 -41.04 8.33
C GLN A 491 -28.75 -40.35 8.94
N VAL A 492 -28.67 -39.03 8.79
CA VAL A 492 -27.57 -38.23 9.38
C VAL A 492 -27.69 -38.18 10.89
N ALA A 493 -28.89 -37.91 11.41
CA ALA A 493 -29.13 -37.89 12.85
C ALA A 493 -28.93 -39.27 13.52
N GLY A 494 -29.23 -40.37 12.79
CA GLY A 494 -28.97 -41.75 13.25
C GLY A 494 -27.48 -42.09 13.31
N ALA A 495 -26.69 -41.62 12.36
CA ALA A 495 -25.25 -41.85 12.31
C ALA A 495 -24.44 -40.99 13.27
N ALA A 496 -25.02 -39.96 13.86
CA ALA A 496 -24.33 -39.04 14.77
C ALA A 496 -23.99 -39.71 16.13
N ASP A 497 -22.85 -39.32 16.70
CA ASP A 497 -22.44 -39.75 18.05
C ASP A 497 -23.33 -39.09 19.12
N TYR A 498 -23.61 -37.79 18.90
CA TYR A 498 -24.43 -36.97 19.79
C TYR A 498 -25.61 -36.38 19.03
N HIS A 499 -26.76 -36.23 19.72
CA HIS A 499 -27.97 -35.69 19.13
C HIS A 499 -28.58 -34.61 20.02
N LEU A 500 -28.61 -33.40 19.50
CA LEU A 500 -29.23 -32.25 20.14
C LEU A 500 -30.54 -31.90 19.42
N ARG A 501 -31.59 -31.62 20.17
CA ARG A 501 -32.86 -31.17 19.61
C ARG A 501 -33.15 -29.73 19.98
N VAL A 502 -33.41 -28.91 18.99
CA VAL A 502 -33.91 -27.54 19.15
C VAL A 502 -35.43 -27.56 19.17
N SER A 503 -36.02 -27.01 20.22
CA SER A 503 -37.46 -26.95 20.39
C SER A 503 -37.91 -25.56 20.83
N LYS A 504 -39.15 -25.19 20.43
CA LYS A 504 -39.83 -23.99 20.89
C LYS A 504 -40.73 -24.32 22.06
N HIS A 505 -40.61 -23.57 23.13
CA HIS A 505 -41.49 -23.63 24.27
C HIS A 505 -42.29 -22.33 24.35
N THR A 506 -43.60 -22.42 24.15
CA THR A 506 -44.52 -21.28 24.29
C THR A 506 -45.05 -21.23 25.69
N THR A 507 -44.64 -20.25 26.46
CA THR A 507 -45.33 -19.84 27.72
C THR A 507 -46.42 -18.84 27.36
N SER A 508 -47.40 -18.62 28.23
CA SER A 508 -48.63 -17.84 28.00
C SER A 508 -48.42 -16.48 27.27
N ASP A 509 -47.20 -15.92 27.25
CA ASP A 509 -46.91 -14.61 26.71
C ASP A 509 -45.65 -14.53 25.81
N ARG A 510 -44.82 -15.58 25.75
CA ARG A 510 -43.52 -15.53 25.03
C ARG A 510 -43.12 -16.87 24.44
N VAL A 511 -42.48 -16.82 23.27
CA VAL A 511 -41.84 -17.98 22.66
C VAL A 511 -40.37 -18.00 23.06
N ASN A 512 -39.89 -19.11 23.58
CA ASN A 512 -38.50 -19.37 23.90
C ASN A 512 -37.98 -20.55 23.10
N THR A 513 -36.76 -20.44 22.59
CA THR A 513 -36.03 -21.56 21.96
C THR A 513 -35.13 -22.18 23.01
N GLY A 514 -35.13 -23.51 23.09
CA GLY A 514 -34.24 -24.30 23.94
C GLY A 514 -33.57 -25.42 23.16
N ILE A 515 -32.45 -25.91 23.67
CA ILE A 515 -31.74 -27.09 23.17
C ILE A 515 -31.72 -28.14 24.23
N THR A 516 -31.96 -29.40 23.84
CA THR A 516 -31.94 -30.56 24.73
C THR A 516 -31.04 -31.64 24.13
N SER A 517 -30.10 -32.16 24.90
CA SER A 517 -29.34 -33.36 24.52
C SER A 517 -30.25 -34.59 24.70
N LEU A 518 -30.34 -35.39 23.63
CA LEU A 518 -31.21 -36.55 23.59
C LEU A 518 -30.50 -37.81 24.12
N GLY A 519 -31.10 -38.43 25.11
CA GLY A 519 -30.69 -39.75 25.56
C GLY A 519 -31.09 -40.86 24.57
N PRO A 520 -30.61 -42.11 24.75
CA PRO A 520 -30.84 -43.20 23.78
C PRO A 520 -32.33 -43.43 23.46
N LYS A 521 -33.23 -43.31 24.40
CA LYS A 521 -34.67 -43.48 24.20
C LYS A 521 -35.29 -42.31 23.45
N ASP A 522 -34.88 -41.09 23.80
CA ASP A 522 -35.41 -39.88 23.19
C ASP A 522 -34.92 -39.75 21.75
N ARG A 523 -33.68 -40.23 21.41
CA ARG A 523 -33.18 -40.33 20.04
C ARG A 523 -34.05 -41.23 19.17
N VAL A 524 -34.51 -42.39 19.68
CA VAL A 524 -35.43 -43.28 18.95
C VAL A 524 -36.73 -42.56 18.61
N GLU A 525 -37.34 -41.86 19.60
CA GLU A 525 -38.58 -41.13 19.37
C GLU A 525 -38.43 -39.95 18.42
N GLU A 526 -37.32 -39.20 18.52
CA GLU A 526 -37.04 -38.09 17.60
C GLU A 526 -36.85 -38.60 16.16
N LEU A 527 -36.02 -39.66 15.96
CA LEU A 527 -35.84 -40.26 14.65
C LEU A 527 -37.11 -40.85 14.09
N ALA A 528 -37.93 -41.51 14.91
CA ALA A 528 -39.25 -42.03 14.52
C ALA A 528 -40.19 -40.89 14.09
N SER A 529 -40.14 -39.74 14.76
CA SER A 529 -40.87 -38.55 14.41
C SER A 529 -40.40 -37.98 13.07
N MET A 530 -39.05 -37.92 12.81
CA MET A 530 -38.47 -37.49 11.55
C MET A 530 -38.86 -38.42 10.38
N LEU A 531 -39.03 -39.74 10.63
CA LEU A 531 -39.40 -40.72 9.62
C LEU A 531 -40.90 -40.71 9.28
N SER A 532 -41.75 -40.49 10.26
CA SER A 532 -43.22 -40.66 10.12
C SER A 532 -44.03 -39.36 10.23
N GLY A 533 -43.39 -38.24 10.57
CA GLY A 533 -44.06 -36.98 10.83
C GLY A 533 -44.87 -37.00 12.13
N ALA A 534 -46.02 -36.32 12.15
CA ALA A 534 -46.81 -36.08 13.37
C ALA A 534 -47.36 -37.34 14.07
N ARG A 535 -47.46 -38.47 13.36
CA ARG A 535 -47.98 -39.73 13.95
C ARG A 535 -46.90 -40.81 13.95
N ILE A 536 -46.28 -41.00 15.12
CA ILE A 536 -45.25 -42.02 15.32
C ILE A 536 -45.88 -43.41 15.28
N THR A 537 -45.40 -44.30 14.39
CA THR A 537 -45.82 -45.69 14.27
C THR A 537 -44.76 -46.63 14.85
N GLU A 538 -45.15 -47.87 15.16
CA GLU A 538 -44.20 -48.88 15.66
C GLU A 538 -43.13 -49.21 14.60
N ALA A 539 -43.53 -49.32 13.34
CA ALA A 539 -42.62 -49.50 12.22
C ALA A 539 -41.56 -48.36 12.09
N ALA A 540 -41.96 -47.11 12.41
CA ALA A 540 -41.03 -45.99 12.43
C ALA A 540 -40.02 -46.10 13.59
N ARG A 541 -40.44 -46.62 14.78
CA ARG A 541 -39.52 -46.88 15.90
C ARG A 541 -38.51 -48.00 15.57
N GLU A 542 -38.98 -49.09 14.95
CA GLU A 542 -38.12 -50.18 14.50
C GLU A 542 -37.07 -49.68 13.49
N HIS A 543 -37.50 -48.88 12.52
CA HIS A 543 -36.60 -48.29 11.55
C HIS A 543 -35.62 -47.31 12.22
N ALA A 544 -36.05 -46.47 13.15
CA ALA A 544 -35.18 -45.60 13.93
C ALA A 544 -34.12 -46.37 14.73
N GLN A 545 -34.50 -47.52 15.31
CA GLN A 545 -33.55 -48.42 15.99
C GLN A 545 -32.53 -49.03 15.05
N SER A 546 -32.95 -49.45 13.83
CA SER A 546 -32.05 -49.91 12.79
C SER A 546 -31.02 -48.85 12.42
N LEU A 547 -31.44 -47.60 12.14
CA LEU A 547 -30.54 -46.48 11.83
C LEU A 547 -29.52 -46.22 12.94
N LEU A 548 -29.93 -46.32 14.21
CA LEU A 548 -29.02 -46.16 15.34
C LEU A 548 -28.02 -47.34 15.50
N SER A 549 -28.42 -48.54 15.07
CA SER A 549 -27.54 -49.71 15.13
C SER A 549 -26.55 -49.76 13.99
N GLU A 550 -26.94 -49.34 12.78
CA GLU A 550 -26.08 -49.26 11.59
C GLU A 550 -25.12 -48.08 11.67
N GLY A 551 -25.51 -47.04 12.42
CA GLY A 551 -24.72 -45.83 12.68
C GLY A 551 -23.59 -46.03 13.70
N ARG A 552 -23.49 -47.18 14.36
CA ARG A 552 -22.38 -47.51 15.27
C ARG A 552 -21.33 -48.33 14.54
#